data_395f535eb8d1a7560613d6ab797d9396
#
_entry.id   395f535eb8d1a7560613d6ab797d9396
#
_cell.length_a   1.000
_cell.length_b   1.000
_cell.length_c   1.000
_cell.angle_alpha   90.00
_cell.angle_beta   90.00
_cell.angle_gamma   90.00
#
_symmetry.space_group_name_H-M   'P 1'
#
loop_
_entity.id
_entity.type
_entity.pdbx_description
1 polymer ?
#
loop_
_entity_poly.entity_id
_entity_poly.type
_entity_poly.pdbx_seq_one_letter_code
_entity_poly.pdbx_strand_id
1 'polypeptide(L)'
;MASAVVSHACMNENHLTRSVPGASDPWPLLRKRGELSGGTALRLVIHGRSGGLISPCLQQIVDGVAERRTAPVELEVLTAEHPSPVQCDSQWLVPLLLLPGSHARSDVPLIRERLKAEGVVVKSLPFLGAWDCWWGLMSCWIADVAAKHPSLALVHHPLRPGLSDRFLASIQARFDLPVVPFDAWDQFAIDHPNVVPLPLSLAPNRMSEALRQAGGLPSLLEDPQLRQGLIHCLALLP
;
A
#
# COMPACT_ATOMS: atom_id res chain seq x y z
N MET A 1 -11.04 -37.29 5.38
CA MET A 1 -9.99 -36.56 4.64
C MET A 1 -10.69 -35.72 3.60
N ALA A 2 -11.00 -34.45 3.93
CA ALA A 2 -11.58 -33.49 3.01
C ALA A 2 -10.45 -32.51 2.61
N SER A 3 -10.05 -32.62 1.34
CA SER A 3 -9.05 -31.73 0.72
C SER A 3 -9.64 -30.35 0.61
N ALA A 4 -9.03 -29.38 1.30
CA ALA A 4 -9.37 -27.97 1.16
C ALA A 4 -8.94 -27.50 -0.22
N VAL A 5 -9.88 -27.36 -1.12
CA VAL A 5 -9.71 -26.63 -2.38
C VAL A 5 -9.65 -25.16 -2.00
N VAL A 6 -8.43 -24.66 -1.84
CA VAL A 6 -8.17 -23.22 -1.72
C VAL A 6 -8.68 -22.57 -3.00
N SER A 7 -9.70 -21.75 -2.86
CA SER A 7 -10.31 -21.01 -3.97
C SER A 7 -9.28 -20.05 -4.58
N HIS A 8 -8.67 -20.46 -5.68
CA HIS A 8 -7.81 -19.64 -6.55
C HIS A 8 -8.59 -18.59 -7.37
N ALA A 9 -9.84 -18.31 -6.99
CA ALA A 9 -10.77 -17.54 -7.82
C ALA A 9 -10.47 -16.03 -7.95
N CYS A 10 -9.71 -15.46 -7.04
CA CYS A 10 -9.38 -14.03 -7.10
C CYS A 10 -8.08 -13.69 -7.85
N MET A 11 -7.27 -14.69 -8.20
CA MET A 11 -5.97 -14.49 -8.86
C MET A 11 -5.93 -15.03 -10.30
N ASN A 12 -7.06 -15.33 -10.89
CA ASN A 12 -7.09 -15.65 -12.30
C ASN A 12 -6.74 -14.36 -13.08
N GLU A 13 -5.76 -14.42 -13.97
CA GLU A 13 -5.36 -13.31 -14.88
C GLU A 13 -6.57 -12.67 -15.57
N ASN A 14 -7.66 -13.43 -15.74
CA ASN A 14 -8.95 -12.95 -16.26
C ASN A 14 -9.71 -11.99 -15.32
N HIS A 15 -9.41 -11.91 -14.02
CA HIS A 15 -10.07 -10.92 -13.14
C HIS A 15 -9.41 -9.55 -13.15
N LEU A 16 -8.10 -9.50 -13.43
CA LEU A 16 -7.41 -8.23 -13.70
C LEU A 16 -7.71 -7.73 -15.13
N THR A 17 -8.12 -8.63 -16.03
CA THR A 17 -8.52 -8.33 -17.42
C THR A 17 -10.03 -8.34 -17.65
N ARG A 18 -10.85 -8.79 -16.69
CA ARG A 18 -12.27 -8.44 -16.70
C ARG A 18 -12.36 -6.94 -16.42
N SER A 19 -12.22 -6.19 -17.52
CA SER A 19 -12.70 -4.83 -17.56
C SER A 19 -14.15 -4.86 -17.07
N VAL A 20 -14.36 -4.45 -15.82
CA VAL A 20 -15.64 -3.85 -15.48
C VAL A 20 -15.88 -2.84 -16.61
N PRO A 21 -17.02 -2.87 -17.33
CA PRO A 21 -17.27 -1.88 -18.36
C PRO A 21 -17.07 -0.51 -17.73
N GLY A 22 -16.00 0.20 -18.12
CA GLY A 22 -15.59 1.46 -17.51
C GLY A 22 -14.40 1.44 -16.54
N ALA A 23 -13.87 0.28 -16.12
CA ALA A 23 -12.59 0.21 -15.40
C ALA A 23 -11.46 0.35 -16.41
N SER A 24 -11.08 1.59 -16.69
CA SER A 24 -9.89 1.89 -17.48
C SER A 24 -8.63 1.43 -16.71
N ASP A 25 -7.67 0.83 -17.42
CA ASP A 25 -6.27 0.73 -16.97
C ASP A 25 -5.92 2.03 -16.22
N PRO A 26 -5.50 1.99 -14.94
CA PRO A 26 -5.22 3.21 -14.16
C PRO A 26 -4.06 4.03 -14.77
N TRP A 27 -3.32 3.44 -15.72
CA TRP A 27 -2.11 3.99 -16.30
C TRP A 27 -2.20 4.56 -17.72
N PRO A 28 -3.33 4.54 -18.49
CA PRO A 28 -3.35 5.02 -19.87
C PRO A 28 -2.98 6.49 -20.01
N LEU A 29 -3.37 7.32 -19.04
CA LEU A 29 -3.02 8.73 -19.02
C LEU A 29 -1.53 8.95 -18.76
N LEU A 30 -0.89 8.07 -17.94
CA LEU A 30 0.53 8.11 -17.69
C LEU A 30 1.32 7.65 -18.91
N ARG A 31 0.87 6.59 -19.58
CA ARG A 31 1.51 6.08 -20.80
C ARG A 31 1.46 7.06 -21.97
N LYS A 32 0.41 7.89 -22.06
CA LYS A 32 0.27 8.94 -23.09
C LYS A 32 1.17 10.15 -22.87
N ARG A 33 1.75 10.31 -21.68
CA ARG A 33 2.66 11.41 -21.37
C ARG A 33 4.10 11.08 -21.77
N GLY A 34 4.40 11.01 -23.03
CA GLY A 34 5.66 10.61 -23.68
C GLY A 34 7.04 10.89 -23.06
N GLU A 35 7.08 11.57 -21.88
CA GLU A 35 8.33 11.91 -21.19
C GLU A 35 8.87 10.77 -20.31
N LEU A 36 8.01 9.80 -19.92
CA LEU A 36 8.41 8.64 -19.13
C LEU A 36 7.76 7.39 -19.74
N SER A 37 8.57 6.49 -20.22
CA SER A 37 8.15 5.23 -20.88
C SER A 37 8.19 4.05 -19.90
N GLY A 38 7.68 2.88 -20.32
CA GLY A 38 7.70 1.64 -19.55
C GLY A 38 9.08 1.11 -19.14
N GLY A 39 10.17 1.72 -19.61
CA GLY A 39 11.54 1.47 -19.18
C GLY A 39 12.05 2.45 -18.12
N THR A 40 11.17 3.30 -17.55
CA THR A 40 11.58 4.29 -16.55
C THR A 40 11.75 3.66 -15.17
N ALA A 41 12.80 4.05 -14.45
CA ALA A 41 13.07 3.60 -13.09
C ALA A 41 11.93 3.92 -12.12
N LEU A 42 11.73 3.08 -11.11
CA LEU A 42 10.82 3.35 -10.00
C LEU A 42 11.62 3.69 -8.75
N ARG A 43 11.26 4.77 -8.07
CA ARG A 43 11.69 5.04 -6.69
C ARG A 43 10.52 4.84 -5.75
N LEU A 44 10.53 3.70 -5.04
CA LEU A 44 9.50 3.34 -4.07
C LEU A 44 9.76 4.06 -2.76
N VAL A 45 8.85 4.91 -2.32
CA VAL A 45 8.95 5.63 -1.03
C VAL A 45 8.19 4.86 0.02
N ILE A 46 8.88 4.44 1.09
CA ILE A 46 8.31 3.70 2.21
C ILE A 46 8.62 4.39 3.54
N HIS A 47 7.80 4.12 4.57
CA HIS A 47 8.06 4.68 5.89
C HIS A 47 9.35 4.09 6.51
N GLY A 48 9.51 2.77 6.51
CA GLY A 48 10.59 2.08 7.22
C GLY A 48 10.40 2.02 8.73
N ARG A 49 11.35 1.40 9.42
CA ARG A 49 11.51 1.41 10.88
C ARG A 49 12.62 2.40 11.27
N SER A 50 12.78 2.68 12.57
CA SER A 50 13.87 3.50 13.09
C SER A 50 15.23 3.11 12.48
N GLY A 51 16.02 4.11 12.08
CA GLY A 51 17.32 3.88 11.45
C GLY A 51 17.25 3.37 10.00
N GLY A 52 16.14 3.55 9.32
CA GLY A 52 15.98 3.17 7.91
C GLY A 52 15.80 1.66 7.67
N LEU A 53 15.57 0.87 8.72
CA LEU A 53 15.37 -0.56 8.57
C LEU A 53 14.06 -0.87 7.82
N ILE A 54 14.11 -1.82 6.90
CA ILE A 54 12.95 -2.29 6.14
C ILE A 54 12.55 -3.71 6.57
N SER A 55 11.25 -3.98 6.53
CA SER A 55 10.76 -5.32 6.84
C SER A 55 10.96 -6.27 5.65
N PRO A 56 11.08 -7.60 5.92
CA PRO A 56 11.24 -8.58 4.84
C PRO A 56 10.14 -8.52 3.77
N CYS A 57 8.88 -8.24 4.14
CA CYS A 57 7.79 -8.14 3.18
C CYS A 57 7.95 -6.93 2.23
N LEU A 58 8.52 -5.82 2.69
CA LEU A 58 8.85 -4.68 1.83
C LEU A 58 10.05 -4.97 0.92
N GLN A 59 11.07 -5.67 1.43
CA GLN A 59 12.18 -6.10 0.58
C GLN A 59 11.69 -7.02 -0.54
N GLN A 60 10.80 -7.97 -0.24
CA GLN A 60 10.18 -8.85 -1.24
C GLN A 60 9.36 -8.10 -2.29
N ILE A 61 8.78 -6.93 -1.94
CA ILE A 61 8.14 -6.06 -2.95
C ILE A 61 9.20 -5.52 -3.91
N VAL A 62 10.28 -4.95 -3.38
CA VAL A 62 11.37 -4.38 -4.22
C VAL A 62 11.94 -5.44 -5.16
N ASP A 63 12.32 -6.58 -4.60
CA ASP A 63 12.91 -7.69 -5.36
C ASP A 63 11.95 -8.22 -6.42
N GLY A 64 10.69 -8.48 -6.03
CA GLY A 64 9.68 -9.02 -6.95
C GLY A 64 9.26 -8.05 -8.05
N VAL A 65 9.36 -6.73 -7.84
CA VAL A 65 9.15 -5.72 -8.89
C VAL A 65 10.39 -5.64 -9.79
N ALA A 66 11.60 -5.66 -9.22
CA ALA A 66 12.85 -5.63 -9.97
C ALA A 66 12.98 -6.84 -10.91
N GLU A 67 12.56 -8.03 -10.48
CA GLU A 67 12.55 -9.24 -11.33
C GLU A 67 11.63 -9.13 -12.56
N ARG A 68 10.60 -8.28 -12.49
CA ARG A 68 9.57 -8.12 -13.54
C ARG A 68 9.78 -6.89 -14.42
N ARG A 69 10.74 -6.05 -14.10
CA ARG A 69 11.03 -4.81 -14.84
C ARG A 69 12.45 -4.82 -15.36
N THR A 70 12.65 -4.23 -16.53
CA THR A 70 14.00 -3.99 -17.06
C THR A 70 14.65 -2.74 -16.49
N ALA A 71 13.82 -1.75 -16.10
CA ALA A 71 14.27 -0.53 -15.48
C ALA A 71 14.54 -0.72 -13.97
N PRO A 72 15.51 -0.02 -13.39
CA PRO A 72 15.85 -0.12 -11.98
C PRO A 72 14.70 0.18 -11.04
N VAL A 73 14.71 -0.47 -9.88
CA VAL A 73 13.81 -0.20 -8.76
C VAL A 73 14.64 0.25 -7.58
N GLU A 74 14.49 1.51 -7.22
CA GLU A 74 15.19 2.15 -6.11
C GLU A 74 14.27 2.28 -4.91
N LEU A 75 14.83 2.30 -3.71
CA LEU A 75 14.09 2.45 -2.48
C LEU A 75 14.46 3.75 -1.76
N GLU A 76 13.47 4.53 -1.37
CA GLU A 76 13.60 5.71 -0.51
C GLU A 76 12.90 5.43 0.82
N VAL A 77 13.66 5.42 1.91
CA VAL A 77 13.14 5.11 3.25
C VAL A 77 13.04 6.38 4.08
N LEU A 78 11.85 6.79 4.47
CA LEU A 78 11.58 8.05 5.16
C LEU A 78 12.25 8.16 6.54
N THR A 79 12.55 7.05 7.17
CA THR A 79 13.20 6.99 8.50
C THR A 79 14.71 6.81 8.43
N ALA A 80 15.30 6.76 7.23
CA ALA A 80 16.74 6.69 7.05
C ALA A 80 17.40 8.04 7.41
N GLU A 81 18.61 8.01 7.97
CA GLU A 81 19.37 9.21 8.31
C GLU A 81 19.80 10.00 7.06
N HIS A 82 20.04 9.28 5.97
CA HIS A 82 20.46 9.85 4.71
C HIS A 82 19.52 9.45 3.56
N PRO A 83 19.27 10.35 2.62
CA PRO A 83 18.50 10.02 1.42
C PRO A 83 19.22 8.95 0.58
N SER A 84 18.44 8.15 -0.12
CA SER A 84 18.99 7.15 -1.03
C SER A 84 19.65 7.82 -2.25
N PRO A 85 20.81 7.31 -2.72
CA PRO A 85 21.52 7.90 -3.85
C PRO A 85 20.66 7.83 -5.12
N VAL A 86 20.90 8.78 -6.03
CA VAL A 86 20.28 8.78 -7.35
C VAL A 86 21.14 7.90 -8.29
N GLN A 87 20.48 6.97 -8.99
CA GLN A 87 21.14 6.07 -9.95
C GLN A 87 20.64 6.28 -11.38
N CYS A 88 19.53 7.01 -11.56
CA CYS A 88 18.88 7.19 -12.85
C CYS A 88 18.46 8.65 -13.06
N ASP A 89 18.64 9.14 -14.30
CA ASP A 89 18.30 10.51 -14.69
C ASP A 89 16.79 10.76 -14.81
N SER A 90 15.98 9.69 -14.90
CA SER A 90 14.51 9.79 -14.93
C SER A 90 13.85 8.67 -14.14
N GLN A 91 12.82 9.01 -13.34
CA GLN A 91 12.16 8.02 -12.50
C GLN A 91 10.73 8.41 -12.11
N TRP A 92 9.91 7.40 -11.85
CA TRP A 92 8.65 7.55 -11.15
C TRP A 92 8.88 7.54 -9.64
N LEU A 93 8.39 8.56 -8.93
CA LEU A 93 8.33 8.56 -7.48
C LEU A 93 6.99 7.93 -7.05
N VAL A 94 7.08 6.80 -6.37
CA VAL A 94 5.94 5.93 -6.05
C VAL A 94 5.77 5.82 -4.54
N PRO A 95 4.91 6.63 -3.91
CA PRO A 95 4.72 6.60 -2.47
C PRO A 95 3.88 5.39 -2.04
N LEU A 96 4.52 4.38 -1.44
CA LEU A 96 3.85 3.24 -0.82
C LEU A 96 3.36 3.61 0.57
N LEU A 97 2.41 4.53 0.63
CA LEU A 97 1.75 5.03 1.83
C LEU A 97 0.25 4.80 1.71
N LEU A 98 -0.38 4.23 2.73
CA LEU A 98 -1.82 3.92 2.69
C LEU A 98 -2.70 5.13 2.98
N LEU A 99 -2.24 6.03 3.84
CA LEU A 99 -3.07 7.08 4.41
C LEU A 99 -2.53 8.46 4.00
N PRO A 100 -3.42 9.47 3.85
CA PRO A 100 -3.05 10.84 3.50
C PRO A 100 -2.44 11.61 4.69
N GLY A 101 -1.49 10.99 5.39
CA GLY A 101 -0.78 11.55 6.53
C GLY A 101 0.26 12.61 6.15
N SER A 102 1.06 13.06 7.14
CA SER A 102 2.14 14.06 6.97
C SER A 102 3.16 13.60 5.93
N HIS A 103 3.54 12.34 5.93
CA HIS A 103 4.51 11.78 4.99
C HIS A 103 4.08 11.96 3.53
N ALA A 104 2.83 11.65 3.20
CA ALA A 104 2.31 11.83 1.84
C ALA A 104 2.22 13.29 1.42
N ARG A 105 1.98 14.22 2.37
CA ARG A 105 1.75 15.65 2.10
C ARG A 105 3.00 16.52 2.20
N SER A 106 4.00 16.09 2.95
CA SER A 106 5.20 16.90 3.22
C SER A 106 6.46 16.20 2.69
N ASP A 107 6.74 14.97 3.11
CA ASP A 107 8.01 14.33 2.81
C ASP A 107 8.12 13.91 1.34
N VAL A 108 7.06 13.38 0.76
CA VAL A 108 7.06 13.02 -0.68
C VAL A 108 7.29 14.22 -1.59
N PRO A 109 6.64 15.39 -1.40
CA PRO A 109 6.99 16.61 -2.13
C PRO A 109 8.45 17.06 -1.92
N LEU A 110 8.99 16.98 -0.71
CA LEU A 110 10.39 17.32 -0.44
C LEU A 110 11.37 16.40 -1.18
N ILE A 111 11.11 15.09 -1.18
CA ILE A 111 11.92 14.14 -1.96
C ILE A 111 11.88 14.49 -3.45
N ARG A 112 10.70 14.81 -3.99
CA ARG A 112 10.55 15.21 -5.39
C ARG A 112 11.37 16.46 -5.72
N GLU A 113 11.32 17.50 -4.89
CA GLU A 113 12.06 18.73 -5.13
C GLU A 113 13.58 18.52 -4.97
N ARG A 114 14.01 17.69 -4.03
CA ARG A 114 15.41 17.27 -3.92
C ARG A 114 15.90 16.59 -5.20
N LEU A 115 15.18 15.58 -5.69
CA LEU A 115 15.54 14.86 -6.91
C LEU A 115 15.62 15.78 -8.12
N LYS A 116 14.70 16.74 -8.25
CA LYS A 116 14.76 17.75 -9.31
C LYS A 116 15.99 18.66 -9.19
N ALA A 117 16.36 19.06 -7.97
CA ALA A 117 17.55 19.85 -7.71
C ALA A 117 18.84 19.07 -8.06
N GLU A 118 18.81 17.75 -7.98
CA GLU A 118 19.88 16.83 -8.41
C GLU A 118 19.84 16.55 -9.93
N GLY A 119 18.95 17.21 -10.68
CA GLY A 119 18.85 17.08 -12.16
C GLY A 119 18.00 15.93 -12.66
N VAL A 120 17.28 15.23 -11.77
CA VAL A 120 16.47 14.08 -12.16
C VAL A 120 15.12 14.49 -12.75
N VAL A 121 14.74 13.90 -13.87
CA VAL A 121 13.37 13.99 -14.41
C VAL A 121 12.48 13.10 -13.56
N VAL A 122 11.71 13.68 -12.65
CA VAL A 122 10.87 12.93 -11.72
C VAL A 122 9.39 13.29 -11.85
N LYS A 123 8.54 12.28 -11.94
CA LYS A 123 7.08 12.41 -11.81
C LYS A 123 6.58 11.61 -10.63
N SER A 124 5.80 12.26 -9.75
CA SER A 124 5.20 11.61 -8.60
C SER A 124 3.87 11.00 -9.00
N LEU A 125 3.68 9.74 -8.61
CA LEU A 125 2.36 9.14 -8.55
C LEU A 125 1.62 9.58 -7.27
N PRO A 126 0.29 9.50 -7.25
CA PRO A 126 -0.46 9.56 -6.00
C PRO A 126 0.05 8.49 -5.01
N PHE A 127 -0.14 8.71 -3.71
CA PHE A 127 0.16 7.69 -2.71
C PHE A 127 -0.72 6.44 -2.91
N LEU A 128 -0.23 5.27 -2.51
CA LEU A 128 -0.86 3.96 -2.76
C LEU A 128 -2.34 3.91 -2.35
N GLY A 129 -2.69 4.53 -1.22
CA GLY A 129 -4.07 4.61 -0.77
C GLY A 129 -5.01 5.43 -1.67
N ALA A 130 -4.50 6.11 -2.69
CA ALA A 130 -5.31 6.77 -3.73
C ALA A 130 -5.48 5.91 -5.00
N TRP A 131 -5.00 4.66 -5.01
CA TRP A 131 -5.06 3.78 -6.18
C TRP A 131 -6.29 2.86 -6.13
N ASP A 132 -7.14 2.94 -7.14
CA ASP A 132 -8.32 2.07 -7.23
C ASP A 132 -7.96 0.59 -7.38
N CYS A 133 -6.87 0.27 -8.10
CA CYS A 133 -6.38 -1.10 -8.25
C CYS A 133 -5.96 -1.70 -6.90
N TRP A 134 -5.35 -0.91 -6.00
CA TRP A 134 -5.03 -1.34 -4.65
C TRP A 134 -6.29 -1.67 -3.83
N TRP A 135 -7.26 -0.78 -3.84
CA TRP A 135 -8.51 -1.01 -3.11
C TRP A 135 -9.36 -2.13 -3.71
N GLY A 136 -9.29 -2.37 -5.03
CA GLY A 136 -9.87 -3.53 -5.67
C GLY A 136 -9.27 -4.84 -5.14
N LEU A 137 -7.93 -4.91 -5.05
CA LEU A 137 -7.22 -6.04 -4.46
C LEU A 137 -7.58 -6.24 -2.98
N MET A 138 -7.60 -5.15 -2.21
CA MET A 138 -8.02 -5.15 -0.80
C MET A 138 -9.45 -5.65 -0.63
N SER A 139 -10.39 -5.28 -1.51
CA SER A 139 -11.79 -5.69 -1.41
C SER A 139 -11.96 -7.20 -1.56
N CYS A 140 -11.26 -7.82 -2.53
CA CYS A 140 -11.26 -9.27 -2.67
C CYS A 140 -10.68 -9.96 -1.43
N TRP A 141 -9.53 -9.49 -0.96
CA TRP A 141 -8.87 -10.07 0.20
C TRP A 141 -9.68 -9.89 1.49
N ILE A 142 -10.24 -8.71 1.75
CA ILE A 142 -11.09 -8.45 2.94
C ILE A 142 -12.32 -9.35 2.94
N ALA A 143 -12.94 -9.63 1.79
CA ALA A 143 -14.06 -10.54 1.71
C ALA A 143 -13.70 -11.95 2.19
N ASP A 144 -12.52 -12.46 1.79
CA ASP A 144 -12.01 -13.76 2.25
C ASP A 144 -11.67 -13.77 3.76
N VAL A 145 -11.16 -12.64 4.26
CA VAL A 145 -10.85 -12.47 5.69
C VAL A 145 -12.13 -12.36 6.53
N ALA A 146 -13.10 -11.57 6.09
CA ALA A 146 -14.38 -11.39 6.78
C ALA A 146 -15.20 -12.69 6.87
N ALA A 147 -15.07 -13.57 5.88
CA ALA A 147 -15.69 -14.91 5.94
C ALA A 147 -15.13 -15.76 7.09
N LYS A 148 -13.90 -15.53 7.52
CA LYS A 148 -13.23 -16.23 8.64
C LYS A 148 -13.38 -15.48 9.98
N HIS A 149 -13.55 -14.18 9.93
CA HIS A 149 -13.64 -13.28 11.07
C HIS A 149 -14.89 -12.40 10.93
N PRO A 150 -16.06 -12.87 11.35
CA PRO A 150 -17.34 -12.18 11.12
C PRO A 150 -17.45 -10.83 11.84
N SER A 151 -16.60 -10.58 12.82
CA SER A 151 -16.49 -9.28 13.48
C SER A 151 -15.08 -8.73 13.26
N LEU A 152 -14.94 -7.80 12.33
CA LEU A 152 -13.66 -7.22 11.90
C LEU A 152 -13.72 -5.69 12.00
N ALA A 153 -12.64 -5.05 12.43
CA ALA A 153 -12.49 -3.60 12.38
C ALA A 153 -11.13 -3.21 11.79
N LEU A 154 -11.13 -2.19 10.95
CA LEU A 154 -9.92 -1.61 10.37
C LEU A 154 -9.32 -0.62 11.37
N VAL A 155 -8.06 -0.81 11.74
CA VAL A 155 -7.38 0.05 12.72
C VAL A 155 -6.26 0.82 12.04
N HIS A 156 -6.25 2.14 12.22
CA HIS A 156 -5.27 3.01 11.58
C HIS A 156 -4.52 3.89 12.59
N HIS A 157 -3.34 4.36 12.21
CA HIS A 157 -2.65 5.40 12.98
C HIS A 157 -3.51 6.67 13.05
N PRO A 158 -3.56 7.34 14.21
CA PRO A 158 -4.27 8.60 14.35
C PRO A 158 -3.83 9.60 13.28
N LEU A 159 -4.79 10.20 12.61
CA LEU A 159 -4.59 11.22 11.59
C LEU A 159 -5.09 12.56 12.10
N ARG A 160 -4.50 13.64 11.62
CA ARG A 160 -5.03 14.97 11.93
C ARG A 160 -6.41 15.13 11.30
N PRO A 161 -7.40 15.66 12.05
CA PRO A 161 -8.75 15.90 11.54
C PRO A 161 -8.77 16.76 10.26
N GLY A 162 -9.84 16.63 9.50
CA GLY A 162 -10.07 17.42 8.28
C GLY A 162 -9.99 16.60 7.00
N LEU A 163 -8.96 16.78 6.17
CA LEU A 163 -8.84 16.10 4.87
C LEU A 163 -8.83 14.57 4.95
N SER A 164 -8.35 14.02 6.08
CA SER A 164 -8.33 12.59 6.34
C SER A 164 -9.71 11.99 6.55
N ASP A 165 -10.65 12.76 7.08
CA ASP A 165 -11.98 12.26 7.50
C ASP A 165 -12.78 11.74 6.31
N ARG A 166 -12.74 12.47 5.17
CA ARG A 166 -13.40 12.02 3.93
C ARG A 166 -12.78 10.73 3.38
N PHE A 167 -11.46 10.63 3.50
CA PHE A 167 -10.74 9.43 3.05
C PHE A 167 -11.09 8.22 3.92
N LEU A 168 -11.09 8.37 5.25
CA LEU A 168 -11.48 7.30 6.17
C LEU A 168 -12.95 6.91 5.99
N ALA A 169 -13.85 7.89 5.80
CA ALA A 169 -15.25 7.63 5.50
C ALA A 169 -15.43 6.84 4.18
N SER A 170 -14.60 7.11 3.17
CA SER A 170 -14.63 6.34 1.91
C SER A 170 -14.16 4.89 2.09
N ILE A 171 -13.18 4.65 2.95
CA ILE A 171 -12.74 3.29 3.32
C ILE A 171 -13.86 2.56 4.06
N GLN A 172 -14.46 3.21 5.06
CA GLN A 172 -15.57 2.64 5.82
C GLN A 172 -16.74 2.26 4.91
N ALA A 173 -17.15 3.17 4.02
CA ALA A 173 -18.23 2.92 3.07
C ALA A 173 -17.91 1.80 2.06
N ARG A 174 -16.63 1.65 1.67
CA ARG A 174 -16.21 0.62 0.72
C ARG A 174 -16.28 -0.79 1.30
N PHE A 175 -15.92 -0.95 2.57
CA PHE A 175 -15.80 -2.27 3.20
C PHE A 175 -16.97 -2.60 4.13
N ASP A 176 -17.80 -1.63 4.46
CA ASP A 176 -18.87 -1.75 5.46
C ASP A 176 -18.33 -2.26 6.82
N LEU A 177 -17.15 -1.78 7.18
CA LEU A 177 -16.43 -2.15 8.40
C LEU A 177 -16.16 -0.91 9.25
N PRO A 178 -16.14 -1.03 10.59
CA PRO A 178 -15.67 0.04 11.46
C PRO A 178 -14.22 0.43 11.11
N VAL A 179 -13.95 1.73 11.06
CA VAL A 179 -12.60 2.29 10.88
C VAL A 179 -12.24 3.06 12.14
N VAL A 180 -11.30 2.54 12.91
CA VAL A 180 -11.00 2.98 14.27
C VAL A 180 -9.58 3.51 14.37
N PRO A 181 -9.34 4.70 14.92
CA PRO A 181 -7.98 5.14 15.20
C PRO A 181 -7.36 4.34 16.34
N PHE A 182 -6.07 4.07 16.27
CA PHE A 182 -5.38 3.19 17.22
C PHE A 182 -5.44 3.68 18.68
N ASP A 183 -5.45 4.98 18.90
CA ASP A 183 -5.58 5.58 20.24
C ASP A 183 -6.98 5.43 20.85
N ALA A 184 -8.00 5.09 20.04
CA ALA A 184 -9.33 4.75 20.51
C ALA A 184 -9.60 3.23 20.54
N TRP A 185 -8.62 2.41 20.13
CA TRP A 185 -8.81 0.98 19.97
C TRP A 185 -9.18 0.26 21.26
N ASP A 186 -8.52 0.55 22.37
CA ASP A 186 -8.75 -0.15 23.64
C ASP A 186 -10.20 0.01 24.12
N GLN A 187 -10.74 1.22 24.03
CA GLN A 187 -12.14 1.47 24.39
C GLN A 187 -13.10 0.78 23.41
N PHE A 188 -12.80 0.85 22.12
CA PHE A 188 -13.60 0.18 21.09
C PHE A 188 -13.66 -1.34 21.30
N ALA A 189 -12.54 -1.96 21.65
CA ALA A 189 -12.45 -3.40 21.92
C ALA A 189 -13.24 -3.83 23.18
N ILE A 190 -13.31 -2.97 24.21
CA ILE A 190 -14.15 -3.20 25.39
C ILE A 190 -15.62 -3.22 24.98
N ASP A 191 -16.06 -2.28 24.16
CA ASP A 191 -17.46 -2.18 23.72
C ASP A 191 -17.83 -3.28 22.70
N HIS A 192 -16.81 -3.88 22.04
CA HIS A 192 -16.96 -4.91 20.99
C HIS A 192 -16.02 -6.11 21.25
N PRO A 193 -16.26 -6.93 22.28
CA PRO A 193 -15.28 -7.90 22.80
C PRO A 193 -14.86 -9.02 21.83
N ASN A 194 -15.60 -9.24 20.75
CA ASN A 194 -15.28 -10.28 19.75
C ASN A 194 -14.71 -9.71 18.45
N VAL A 195 -14.40 -8.42 18.43
CA VAL A 195 -13.88 -7.77 17.23
C VAL A 195 -12.41 -8.11 17.02
N VAL A 196 -12.06 -8.48 15.81
CA VAL A 196 -10.67 -8.75 15.40
C VAL A 196 -10.10 -7.51 14.71
N PRO A 197 -9.03 -6.90 15.21
CA PRO A 197 -8.42 -5.75 14.56
C PRO A 197 -7.61 -6.14 13.32
N LEU A 198 -7.85 -5.45 12.23
CA LEU A 198 -7.03 -5.50 11.02
C LEU A 198 -6.24 -4.18 10.90
N PRO A 199 -4.92 -4.21 11.08
CA PRO A 199 -4.12 -2.99 11.00
C PRO A 199 -4.04 -2.47 9.55
N LEU A 200 -4.43 -1.22 9.32
CA LEU A 200 -4.19 -0.50 8.09
C LEU A 200 -2.71 -0.03 8.04
N SER A 201 -1.82 -1.00 8.00
CA SER A 201 -0.39 -0.79 7.80
C SER A 201 0.15 -1.78 6.76
N LEU A 202 1.00 -1.30 5.85
CA LEU A 202 1.59 -2.15 4.81
C LEU A 202 2.53 -3.19 5.41
N ALA A 203 3.35 -2.79 6.38
CA ALA A 203 4.38 -3.63 6.98
C ALA A 203 4.33 -3.56 8.51
N PRO A 204 4.94 -4.54 9.21
CA PRO A 204 4.98 -4.56 10.67
C PRO A 204 5.55 -3.27 11.27
N ASN A 205 4.80 -2.71 12.21
CA ASN A 205 5.15 -1.53 12.99
C ASN A 205 4.60 -1.65 14.41
N ARG A 206 4.87 -0.67 15.28
CA ARG A 206 4.44 -0.70 16.69
C ARG A 206 2.93 -0.91 16.85
N MET A 207 2.12 -0.26 16.02
CA MET A 207 0.65 -0.42 16.06
C MET A 207 0.26 -1.85 15.70
N SER A 208 0.71 -2.36 14.56
CA SER A 208 0.34 -3.71 14.12
C SER A 208 0.89 -4.80 15.05
N GLU A 209 2.04 -4.58 15.67
CA GLU A 209 2.62 -5.49 16.67
C GLU A 209 1.77 -5.51 17.95
N ALA A 210 1.32 -4.34 18.44
CA ALA A 210 0.42 -4.26 19.58
C ALA A 210 -0.95 -4.91 19.30
N LEU A 211 -1.53 -4.63 18.13
CA LEU A 211 -2.79 -5.25 17.73
C LEU A 211 -2.67 -6.77 17.58
N ARG A 212 -1.54 -7.27 17.07
CA ARG A 212 -1.28 -8.72 16.97
C ARG A 212 -1.22 -9.39 18.35
N GLN A 213 -0.60 -8.74 19.33
CA GLN A 213 -0.59 -9.22 20.73
C GLN A 213 -2.00 -9.29 21.33
N ALA A 214 -2.90 -8.42 20.88
CA ALA A 214 -4.32 -8.42 21.22
C ALA A 214 -5.18 -9.35 20.35
N GLY A 215 -4.60 -10.31 19.62
CA GLY A 215 -5.32 -11.26 18.77
C GLY A 215 -5.66 -10.75 17.37
N GLY A 216 -5.08 -9.63 16.96
CA GLY A 216 -5.31 -9.03 15.65
C GLY A 216 -4.59 -9.72 14.49
N LEU A 217 -4.98 -9.33 13.30
CA LEU A 217 -4.42 -9.83 12.04
C LEU A 217 -3.02 -9.22 11.76
N PRO A 218 -2.21 -9.87 10.91
CA PRO A 218 -0.92 -9.34 10.50
C PRO A 218 -1.06 -8.07 9.64
N SER A 219 0.05 -7.37 9.45
CA SER A 219 0.13 -6.25 8.51
C SER A 219 -0.13 -6.70 7.07
N LEU A 220 -0.68 -5.83 6.24
CA LEU A 220 -1.24 -6.18 4.93
C LEU A 220 -0.26 -6.93 4.01
N LEU A 221 0.99 -6.50 3.92
CA LEU A 221 1.98 -7.13 3.03
C LEU A 221 2.65 -8.38 3.63
N GLU A 222 2.33 -8.76 4.86
CA GLU A 222 2.69 -10.09 5.37
C GLU A 222 1.84 -11.17 4.69
N ASP A 223 0.64 -10.80 4.21
CA ASP A 223 -0.17 -11.69 3.38
C ASP A 223 0.43 -11.83 1.97
N PRO A 224 0.72 -13.07 1.51
CA PRO A 224 1.32 -13.30 0.20
C PRO A 224 0.46 -12.84 -0.98
N GLN A 225 -0.88 -12.92 -0.87
CA GLN A 225 -1.80 -12.55 -1.94
C GLN A 225 -1.75 -11.03 -2.16
N LEU A 226 -1.86 -10.23 -1.09
CA LEU A 226 -1.75 -8.78 -1.18
C LEU A 226 -0.37 -8.34 -1.68
N ARG A 227 0.69 -9.00 -1.20
CA ARG A 227 2.05 -8.70 -1.63
C ARG A 227 2.26 -8.97 -3.12
N GLN A 228 1.83 -10.14 -3.63
CA GLN A 228 1.93 -10.47 -5.05
C GLN A 228 1.07 -9.56 -5.93
N GLY A 229 -0.13 -9.22 -5.47
CA GLY A 229 -1.00 -8.26 -6.16
C GLY A 229 -0.36 -6.87 -6.27
N LEU A 230 0.28 -6.38 -5.20
CA LEU A 230 0.98 -5.09 -5.24
C LEU A 230 2.20 -5.15 -6.16
N ILE A 231 3.00 -6.23 -6.11
CA ILE A 231 4.12 -6.44 -7.05
C ILE A 231 3.62 -6.37 -8.50
N HIS A 232 2.51 -7.03 -8.80
CA HIS A 232 1.92 -7.00 -10.14
C HIS A 232 1.50 -5.58 -10.54
N CYS A 233 0.80 -4.84 -9.68
CA CYS A 233 0.41 -3.46 -9.96
C CYS A 233 1.63 -2.55 -10.23
N LEU A 234 2.69 -2.70 -9.43
CA LEU A 234 3.92 -1.91 -9.58
C LEU A 234 4.69 -2.28 -10.86
N ALA A 235 4.74 -3.56 -11.21
CA ALA A 235 5.42 -4.02 -12.41
C ALA A 235 4.76 -3.53 -13.71
N LEU A 236 3.44 -3.25 -13.68
CA LEU A 236 2.68 -2.72 -14.81
C LEU A 236 2.80 -1.20 -14.98
N LEU A 237 3.45 -0.49 -14.07
CA LEU A 237 3.72 0.95 -14.23
C LEU A 237 4.52 1.22 -15.52
N PRO A 238 4.24 2.33 -16.21
CA PRO A 238 4.94 2.71 -17.44
C PRO A 238 6.43 2.84 -17.29
#